data_a3864af87d4a1bb2d48657015a2d3a60
#
_entry.id   a3864af87d4a1bb2d48657015a2d3a60
#
_cell.length_a   1.000
_cell.length_b   1.000
_cell.length_c   1.000
_cell.angle_alpha   90.00
_cell.angle_beta   90.00
_cell.angle_gamma   90.00
#
_symmetry.space_group_name_H-M   'P 1'
#
loop_
_entity.id
_entity.type
_entity.pdbx_description
1 polymer ?
#
loop_
_entity_poly.entity_id
_entity_poly.type
_entity_poly.pdbx_seq_one_letter_code
_entity_poly.pdbx_strand_id
1 'polypeptide(L)'
;FLRNDDRPALPYGVFFVHGRGFDGFHVQFQDIARGGLRVVMPRTEPFTVDGGRLYDEVYGLSFAQQLKNKDIPEGGAKAAILLEPGAGIDRCVKAFVNSLLDLITPEEETRHQIVDRSGLDELIYLGPDENITPDHIEWVVRRAALRGYPLPTAFMSSKPGAGINHKVYGVTSEGVNVFLDVALNAVGIDPRKQPFTVKITG
;
A
#
# COMPACT_ATOMS: atom_id res chain seq x y z
N PHE A 1 -4.71 8.57 20.59
CA PHE A 1 -5.21 8.11 19.28
C PHE A 1 -4.13 7.36 18.47
N LEU A 2 -2.94 7.92 18.29
CA LEU A 2 -1.86 7.33 17.48
C LEU A 2 -1.09 6.20 18.19
N ARG A 3 -1.13 6.14 19.51
CA ARG A 3 -0.47 5.11 20.32
C ARG A 3 -1.35 4.69 21.48
N ASN A 4 -1.54 3.40 21.66
CA ASN A 4 -2.22 2.75 22.77
C ASN A 4 -1.71 1.30 22.88
N ASP A 5 -2.36 0.45 23.69
CA ASP A 5 -1.94 -0.96 23.86
C ASP A 5 -2.02 -1.76 22.55
N ASP A 6 -2.99 -1.46 21.68
CA ASP A 6 -3.15 -2.08 20.36
C ASP A 6 -2.22 -1.46 19.30
N ARG A 7 -1.66 -0.26 19.58
CA ARG A 7 -0.77 0.49 18.68
C ARG A 7 0.52 0.84 19.41
N PRO A 8 1.44 -0.12 19.56
CA PRO A 8 2.62 0.00 20.42
C PRO A 8 3.67 0.99 19.93
N ALA A 9 3.70 1.28 18.65
CA ALA A 9 4.67 2.18 18.04
C ALA A 9 4.01 3.47 17.53
N LEU A 10 4.73 4.58 17.63
CA LEU A 10 4.32 5.84 17.02
C LEU A 10 4.72 5.85 15.55
N PRO A 11 3.78 6.01 14.62
CA PRO A 11 4.13 6.18 13.21
C PRO A 11 4.95 7.45 12.94
N TYR A 12 5.80 7.41 11.94
CA TYR A 12 6.52 8.57 11.41
C TYR A 12 5.56 9.56 10.76
N GLY A 13 4.64 9.05 9.90
CA GLY A 13 3.64 9.83 9.22
C GLY A 13 2.27 9.14 9.21
N VAL A 14 1.23 9.92 9.45
CA VAL A 14 -0.18 9.52 9.32
C VAL A 14 -0.89 10.55 8.47
N PHE A 15 -1.40 10.11 7.34
CA PHE A 15 -2.16 10.93 6.41
C PHE A 15 -3.60 10.45 6.41
N PHE A 16 -4.50 11.34 6.70
CA PHE A 16 -5.93 11.10 6.61
C PHE A 16 -6.52 12.01 5.54
N VAL A 17 -7.25 11.42 4.61
CA VAL A 17 -7.88 12.14 3.51
C VAL A 17 -9.37 11.86 3.53
N HIS A 18 -10.15 12.90 3.76
CA HIS A 18 -11.60 12.86 3.58
C HIS A 18 -11.95 13.51 2.25
N GLY A 19 -12.59 12.76 1.37
CA GLY A 19 -12.96 13.21 0.04
C GLY A 19 -14.40 12.88 -0.32
N ARG A 20 -14.87 13.44 -1.43
CA ARG A 20 -16.22 13.16 -1.89
C ARG A 20 -16.38 11.70 -2.28
N GLY A 21 -17.06 10.93 -1.42
CA GLY A 21 -17.37 9.52 -1.62
C GLY A 21 -16.28 8.56 -1.15
N PHE A 22 -15.32 9.02 -0.32
CA PHE A 22 -14.33 8.13 0.28
C PHE A 22 -13.65 8.73 1.50
N ASP A 23 -13.16 7.86 2.36
CA ASP A 23 -12.13 8.14 3.35
C ASP A 23 -10.85 7.38 2.99
N GLY A 24 -9.69 8.02 3.13
CA GLY A 24 -8.40 7.42 2.81
C GLY A 24 -7.40 7.57 3.94
N PHE A 25 -6.56 6.56 4.10
CA PHE A 25 -5.50 6.50 5.10
C PHE A 25 -4.18 6.13 4.46
N HIS A 26 -3.10 6.78 4.90
CA HIS A 26 -1.74 6.30 4.68
C HIS A 26 -0.98 6.39 5.99
N VAL A 27 -0.36 5.30 6.40
CA VAL A 27 0.47 5.23 7.61
C VAL A 27 1.85 4.73 7.22
N GLN A 28 2.89 5.40 7.72
CA GLN A 28 4.29 4.98 7.53
C GLN A 28 5.10 5.12 8.80
N PHE A 29 6.11 4.26 8.97
CA PHE A 29 6.94 4.18 10.17
C PHE A 29 8.36 4.72 10.00
N GLN A 30 8.74 5.11 8.79
CA GLN A 30 10.01 5.80 8.50
C GLN A 30 9.79 6.87 7.43
N ASP A 31 10.77 7.74 7.24
CA ASP A 31 10.82 8.76 6.19
C ASP A 31 10.76 8.13 4.78
N ILE A 32 11.47 7.03 4.58
CA ILE A 32 11.39 6.20 3.37
C ILE A 32 10.59 4.94 3.73
N ALA A 33 9.40 4.79 3.17
CA ALA A 33 8.53 3.68 3.50
C ALA A 33 7.79 3.13 2.29
N ARG A 34 7.60 1.80 2.27
CA ARG A 34 6.87 1.10 1.22
C ARG A 34 5.70 0.30 1.76
N GLY A 35 4.56 0.40 1.09
CA GLY A 35 3.38 -0.39 1.38
C GLY A 35 2.34 -0.36 0.27
N GLY A 36 1.42 -1.31 0.28
CA GLY A 36 0.36 -1.41 -0.72
C GLY A 36 -0.71 -0.32 -0.56
N LEU A 37 -1.27 0.11 -1.68
CA LEU A 37 -2.50 0.90 -1.74
C LEU A 37 -3.66 -0.02 -2.11
N ARG A 38 -4.66 -0.10 -1.24
CA ARG A 38 -5.87 -0.91 -1.38
C ARG A 38 -7.11 -0.03 -1.49
N VAL A 39 -8.08 -0.44 -2.30
CA VAL A 39 -9.42 0.17 -2.31
C VAL A 39 -10.43 -0.83 -1.77
N VAL A 40 -11.15 -0.43 -0.73
CA VAL A 40 -12.14 -1.25 -0.04
C VAL A 40 -13.54 -0.71 -0.33
N MET A 41 -14.42 -1.61 -0.74
CA MET A 41 -15.84 -1.32 -0.90
C MET A 41 -16.60 -2.00 0.26
N PRO A 42 -17.22 -1.25 1.17
CA PRO A 42 -17.98 -1.82 2.27
C PRO A 42 -19.17 -2.61 1.72
N ARG A 43 -19.45 -3.77 2.31
CA ARG A 43 -20.52 -4.66 1.83
C ARG A 43 -21.77 -4.65 2.71
N THR A 44 -21.62 -4.52 4.01
CA THR A 44 -22.70 -4.79 4.95
C THR A 44 -22.72 -3.91 6.20
N GLU A 45 -21.59 -3.33 6.60
CA GLU A 45 -21.47 -2.55 7.83
C GLU A 45 -21.64 -1.04 7.57
N PRO A 46 -22.02 -0.25 8.56
CA PRO A 46 -22.00 1.20 8.45
C PRO A 46 -20.58 1.71 8.12
N PHE A 47 -20.50 2.65 7.21
CA PHE A 47 -19.24 3.25 6.73
C PHE A 47 -18.28 3.68 7.85
N THR A 48 -18.84 4.24 8.94
CA THR A 48 -18.04 4.70 10.10
C THR A 48 -17.41 3.55 10.88
N VAL A 49 -18.06 2.39 10.97
CA VAL A 49 -17.54 1.19 11.63
C VAL A 49 -16.41 0.58 10.79
N ASP A 50 -16.64 0.49 9.49
CA ASP A 50 -15.63 -0.01 8.54
C ASP A 50 -14.40 0.91 8.50
N GLY A 51 -14.57 2.23 8.61
CA GLY A 51 -13.48 3.20 8.66
C GLY A 51 -12.53 2.97 9.84
N GLY A 52 -13.08 2.75 11.04
CA GLY A 52 -12.27 2.45 12.23
C GLY A 52 -11.49 1.14 12.10
N ARG A 53 -12.13 0.08 11.65
CA ARG A 53 -11.50 -1.23 11.41
C ARG A 53 -10.42 -1.15 10.34
N LEU A 54 -10.68 -0.42 9.25
CA LEU A 54 -9.73 -0.26 8.17
C LEU A 54 -8.49 0.53 8.62
N TYR A 55 -8.65 1.54 9.48
CA TYR A 55 -7.52 2.26 10.05
C TYR A 55 -6.65 1.34 10.91
N ASP A 56 -7.24 0.49 11.76
CA ASP A 56 -6.51 -0.47 12.58
C ASP A 56 -5.77 -1.50 11.70
N GLU A 57 -6.39 -1.96 10.62
CA GLU A 57 -5.74 -2.83 9.62
C GLU A 57 -4.55 -2.12 8.96
N VAL A 58 -4.73 -0.88 8.51
CA VAL A 58 -3.66 -0.08 7.88
C VAL A 58 -2.49 0.11 8.83
N TYR A 59 -2.75 0.46 10.09
CA TYR A 59 -1.71 0.58 11.11
C TYR A 59 -0.98 -0.76 11.33
N GLY A 60 -1.74 -1.84 11.55
CA GLY A 60 -1.18 -3.17 11.82
C GLY A 60 -0.32 -3.68 10.66
N LEU A 61 -0.77 -3.52 9.42
CA LEU A 61 -0.02 -3.92 8.23
C LEU A 61 1.23 -3.05 8.01
N SER A 62 1.14 -1.74 8.27
CA SER A 62 2.31 -0.85 8.21
C SER A 62 3.36 -1.24 9.24
N PHE A 63 2.93 -1.54 10.47
CA PHE A 63 3.81 -1.98 11.54
C PHE A 63 4.43 -3.36 11.25
N ALA A 64 3.66 -4.30 10.74
CA ALA A 64 4.17 -5.61 10.32
C ALA A 64 5.23 -5.47 9.21
N GLN A 65 5.02 -4.57 8.25
CA GLN A 65 6.00 -4.24 7.22
C GLN A 65 7.26 -3.57 7.79
N GLN A 66 7.11 -2.75 8.84
CA GLN A 66 8.23 -2.14 9.56
C GLN A 66 9.12 -3.19 10.24
N LEU A 67 8.51 -4.24 10.80
CA LEU A 67 9.22 -5.33 11.48
C LEU A 67 9.77 -6.40 10.53
N LYS A 68 9.46 -6.30 9.25
CA LYS A 68 9.93 -7.25 8.25
C LYS A 68 11.45 -7.14 8.09
N ASN A 69 12.14 -8.27 8.22
CA ASN A 69 13.59 -8.34 8.00
C ASN A 69 13.91 -8.22 6.51
N LYS A 70 14.18 -6.99 6.06
CA LYS A 70 14.48 -6.65 4.66
C LYS A 70 15.95 -6.29 4.50
N ASP A 71 16.50 -6.59 3.32
CA ASP A 71 17.88 -6.24 2.96
C ASP A 71 18.06 -4.76 2.56
N ILE A 72 16.95 -4.03 2.40
CA ILE A 72 16.95 -2.63 1.98
C ILE A 72 16.47 -1.72 3.11
N PRO A 73 17.03 -0.49 3.24
CA PRO A 73 16.74 0.43 4.33
C PRO A 73 15.42 1.19 4.08
N GLU A 74 14.31 0.49 4.08
CA GLU A 74 12.97 1.09 3.98
C GLU A 74 12.08 0.64 5.12
N GLY A 75 11.26 1.55 5.60
CA GLY A 75 10.24 1.29 6.60
C GLY A 75 8.98 0.65 6.04
N GLY A 76 8.07 0.34 6.95
CA GLY A 76 6.76 -0.17 6.63
C GLY A 76 5.75 0.94 6.40
N ALA A 77 4.89 0.75 5.40
CA ALA A 77 3.74 1.60 5.14
C ALA A 77 2.54 0.78 4.65
N LYS A 78 1.38 1.38 4.71
CA LYS A 78 0.14 0.87 4.09
C LYS A 78 -0.77 2.04 3.81
N ALA A 79 -1.46 1.98 2.67
CA ALA A 79 -2.53 2.90 2.33
C ALA A 79 -3.83 2.13 2.02
N ALA A 80 -4.95 2.71 2.38
CA ALA A 80 -6.26 2.20 2.05
C ALA A 80 -7.24 3.34 1.75
N ILE A 81 -8.16 3.08 0.83
CA ILE A 81 -9.26 3.97 0.48
C ILE A 81 -10.55 3.20 0.74
N LEU A 82 -11.38 3.71 1.64
CA LEU A 82 -12.72 3.20 1.90
C LEU A 82 -13.71 4.00 1.06
N LEU A 83 -14.45 3.33 0.19
CA LEU A 83 -15.44 3.97 -0.68
C LEU A 83 -16.81 4.02 -0.01
N GLU A 84 -17.51 5.14 -0.20
CA GLU A 84 -18.95 5.16 0.02
C GLU A 84 -19.69 4.32 -1.04
N PRO A 85 -20.85 3.76 -0.71
CA PRO A 85 -21.65 3.03 -1.67
C PRO A 85 -21.96 3.84 -2.93
N GLY A 86 -21.63 3.27 -4.10
CA GLY A 86 -21.81 3.92 -5.40
C GLY A 86 -20.72 4.91 -5.82
N ALA A 87 -19.69 5.11 -5.01
CA ALA A 87 -18.54 5.93 -5.41
C ALA A 87 -17.67 5.23 -6.45
N GLY A 88 -17.17 6.00 -7.43
CA GLY A 88 -16.32 5.48 -8.50
C GLY A 88 -14.86 5.30 -8.03
N ILE A 89 -14.32 4.09 -8.20
CA ILE A 89 -12.96 3.74 -7.78
C ILE A 89 -11.92 4.68 -8.39
N ASP A 90 -11.90 4.83 -9.72
CA ASP A 90 -10.91 5.63 -10.45
C ASP A 90 -10.83 7.07 -9.92
N ARG A 91 -11.99 7.70 -9.72
CA ARG A 91 -12.07 9.06 -9.18
C ARG A 91 -11.50 9.16 -7.76
N CYS A 92 -11.84 8.22 -6.91
CA CYS A 92 -11.41 8.23 -5.50
C CYS A 92 -9.92 7.93 -5.35
N VAL A 93 -9.37 7.00 -6.14
CA VAL A 93 -7.92 6.75 -6.21
C VAL A 93 -7.17 8.01 -6.65
N LYS A 94 -7.63 8.65 -7.72
CA LYS A 94 -7.01 9.89 -8.21
C LYS A 94 -7.10 11.04 -7.22
N ALA A 95 -8.22 11.18 -6.54
CA ALA A 95 -8.39 12.20 -5.50
C ALA A 95 -7.47 11.94 -4.30
N PHE A 96 -7.42 10.72 -3.80
CA PHE A 96 -6.53 10.33 -2.70
C PHE A 96 -5.05 10.58 -3.02
N VAL A 97 -4.59 10.16 -4.20
CA VAL A 97 -3.20 10.38 -4.63
C VAL A 97 -2.88 11.87 -4.79
N ASN A 98 -3.81 12.66 -5.36
CA ASN A 98 -3.61 14.11 -5.42
C ASN A 98 -3.47 14.74 -4.03
N SER A 99 -4.33 14.34 -3.08
CA SER A 99 -4.25 14.85 -1.70
C SER A 99 -2.95 14.47 -1.00
N LEU A 100 -2.43 13.26 -1.21
CA LEU A 100 -1.10 12.90 -0.72
C LEU A 100 -0.02 13.79 -1.33
N LEU A 101 -0.05 13.98 -2.65
CA LEU A 101 0.90 14.85 -3.34
C LEU A 101 0.78 16.31 -2.91
N ASP A 102 -0.42 16.81 -2.61
CA ASP A 102 -0.61 18.15 -2.06
C ASP A 102 0.11 18.35 -0.72
N LEU A 103 0.18 17.29 0.09
CA LEU A 103 0.83 17.34 1.39
C LEU A 103 2.36 17.19 1.31
N ILE A 104 2.86 16.27 0.47
CA ILE A 104 4.29 15.92 0.40
C ILE A 104 5.07 16.70 -0.66
N THR A 105 4.38 17.31 -1.64
CA THR A 105 4.97 18.20 -2.65
C THR A 105 4.16 19.50 -2.74
N PRO A 106 4.05 20.26 -1.66
CA PRO A 106 3.21 21.46 -1.65
C PRO A 106 3.76 22.52 -2.59
N GLU A 107 2.86 23.13 -3.35
CA GLU A 107 3.14 24.35 -4.08
C GLU A 107 3.46 25.50 -3.10
N GLU A 108 4.31 26.44 -3.48
CA GLU A 108 4.76 27.50 -2.59
C GLU A 108 3.57 28.31 -2.02
N GLU A 109 2.55 28.50 -2.85
CA GLU A 109 1.31 29.21 -2.49
C GLU A 109 0.49 28.51 -1.40
N THR A 110 0.57 27.18 -1.32
CA THR A 110 -0.21 26.36 -0.36
C THR A 110 0.61 25.84 0.80
N ARG A 111 1.94 25.95 0.73
CA ARG A 111 2.87 25.43 1.76
C ARG A 111 2.54 25.95 3.17
N HIS A 112 2.12 27.22 3.29
CA HIS A 112 1.76 27.81 4.58
C HIS A 112 0.49 27.23 5.20
N GLN A 113 -0.31 26.47 4.44
CA GLN A 113 -1.53 25.79 4.93
C GLN A 113 -1.23 24.40 5.48
N ILE A 114 -0.01 23.91 5.27
CA ILE A 114 0.39 22.55 5.69
C ILE A 114 1.14 22.67 7.01
N VAL A 115 0.67 21.91 8.00
CA VAL A 115 1.35 21.80 9.30
C VAL A 115 2.33 20.65 9.22
N ASP A 116 3.55 20.95 8.85
CA ASP A 116 4.66 20.01 8.93
C ASP A 116 5.40 20.23 10.26
N ARG A 117 5.42 19.20 11.11
CA ARG A 117 6.05 19.25 12.44
C ARG A 117 7.47 18.74 12.47
N SER A 118 7.84 17.92 11.50
CA SER A 118 9.17 17.31 11.43
C SER A 118 10.13 18.12 10.56
N GLY A 119 9.61 18.82 9.56
CA GLY A 119 10.41 19.52 8.55
C GLY A 119 11.26 18.57 7.69
N LEU A 120 10.90 17.30 7.67
CA LEU A 120 11.60 16.25 6.93
C LEU A 120 10.73 15.75 5.78
N ASP A 121 11.37 15.42 4.67
CA ASP A 121 10.66 14.90 3.50
C ASP A 121 10.15 13.47 3.75
N GLU A 122 8.94 13.19 3.29
CA GLU A 122 8.39 11.84 3.22
C GLU A 122 8.57 11.26 1.82
N LEU A 123 9.26 10.12 1.75
CA LEU A 123 9.36 9.34 0.53
C LEU A 123 8.37 8.16 0.57
N ILE A 124 7.24 8.37 -0.08
CA ILE A 124 6.16 7.40 -0.18
C ILE A 124 6.39 6.49 -1.38
N TYR A 125 6.35 5.19 -1.15
CA TYR A 125 6.41 4.16 -2.17
C TYR A 125 5.19 3.24 -2.05
N LEU A 126 4.25 3.37 -3.00
CA LEU A 126 3.02 2.61 -3.03
C LEU A 126 3.17 1.35 -3.89
N GLY A 127 2.50 0.27 -3.49
CA GLY A 127 2.33 -0.94 -4.29
C GLY A 127 0.88 -1.12 -4.72
N PRO A 128 0.58 -1.67 -5.90
CA PRO A 128 -0.78 -2.00 -6.26
C PRO A 128 -1.28 -3.19 -5.44
N ASP A 129 -2.37 -3.00 -4.74
CA ASP A 129 -3.09 -4.00 -3.97
C ASP A 129 -4.52 -4.15 -4.54
N GLU A 130 -5.48 -4.57 -3.75
CA GLU A 130 -6.85 -4.81 -4.16
C GLU A 130 -7.47 -3.59 -4.86
N ASN A 131 -8.12 -3.82 -5.99
CA ASN A 131 -8.80 -2.82 -6.85
C ASN A 131 -7.91 -1.73 -7.46
N ILE A 132 -6.58 -1.87 -7.41
CA ILE A 132 -5.65 -1.01 -8.15
C ILE A 132 -5.29 -1.67 -9.49
N THR A 133 -5.63 -0.99 -10.58
CA THR A 133 -5.46 -1.47 -11.96
C THR A 133 -4.16 -0.94 -12.59
N PRO A 134 -3.70 -1.53 -13.72
CA PRO A 134 -2.58 -0.99 -14.49
C PRO A 134 -2.75 0.49 -14.89
N ASP A 135 -3.95 0.90 -15.25
CA ASP A 135 -4.24 2.30 -15.61
C ASP A 135 -4.04 3.25 -14.43
N HIS A 136 -4.43 2.82 -13.22
CA HIS A 136 -4.14 3.57 -11.99
C HIS A 136 -2.63 3.73 -11.78
N ILE A 137 -1.85 2.65 -11.95
CA ILE A 137 -0.41 2.67 -11.77
C ILE A 137 0.26 3.68 -12.70
N GLU A 138 -0.08 3.63 -13.98
CA GLU A 138 0.47 4.54 -14.99
C GLU A 138 0.08 6.00 -14.69
N TRP A 139 -1.18 6.22 -14.36
CA TRP A 139 -1.67 7.55 -14.02
C TRP A 139 -0.95 8.11 -12.79
N VAL A 140 -0.78 7.33 -11.73
CA VAL A 140 -0.13 7.75 -10.47
C VAL A 140 1.32 8.20 -10.72
N VAL A 141 2.09 7.41 -11.46
CA VAL A 141 3.50 7.75 -11.79
C VAL A 141 3.57 9.04 -12.61
N ARG A 142 2.71 9.16 -13.65
CA ARG A 142 2.64 10.38 -14.47
C ARG A 142 2.22 11.59 -13.65
N ARG A 143 1.25 11.42 -12.75
CA ARG A 143 0.77 12.52 -11.89
C ARG A 143 1.83 12.97 -10.91
N ALA A 144 2.56 12.05 -10.28
CA ALA A 144 3.66 12.35 -9.39
C ALA A 144 4.77 13.17 -10.12
N ALA A 145 5.11 12.78 -11.34
CA ALA A 145 6.05 13.54 -12.18
C ALA A 145 5.57 14.95 -12.48
N LEU A 146 4.31 15.11 -12.88
CA LEU A 146 3.69 16.41 -13.17
C LEU A 146 3.62 17.33 -11.93
N ARG A 147 3.54 16.76 -10.73
CA ARG A 147 3.50 17.51 -9.47
C ARG A 147 4.90 17.79 -8.90
N GLY A 148 5.96 17.39 -9.61
CA GLY A 148 7.33 17.64 -9.15
C GLY A 148 7.79 16.75 -8.00
N TYR A 149 7.13 15.60 -7.78
CA TYR A 149 7.62 14.63 -6.80
C TYR A 149 9.04 14.17 -7.18
N PRO A 150 10.02 14.17 -6.26
CA PRO A 150 11.43 14.01 -6.64
C PRO A 150 11.76 12.65 -7.26
N LEU A 151 11.01 11.60 -6.88
CA LEU A 151 11.23 10.23 -7.36
C LEU A 151 9.93 9.63 -7.94
N PRO A 152 9.36 10.20 -9.02
CA PRO A 152 8.03 9.80 -9.49
C PRO A 152 7.95 8.33 -9.91
N THR A 153 9.04 7.77 -10.41
CA THR A 153 9.11 6.34 -10.76
C THR A 153 9.18 5.43 -9.54
N ALA A 154 9.53 5.94 -8.37
CA ALA A 154 9.49 5.20 -7.12
C ALA A 154 8.13 5.30 -6.42
N PHE A 155 7.28 6.28 -6.78
CA PHE A 155 6.02 6.52 -6.09
C PHE A 155 5.04 5.36 -6.20
N MET A 156 5.06 4.60 -7.29
CA MET A 156 4.22 3.39 -7.47
C MET A 156 5.02 2.26 -8.10
N SER A 157 4.93 1.06 -7.52
CA SER A 157 5.57 -0.17 -8.03
C SER A 157 4.79 -0.83 -9.17
N SER A 158 5.38 -1.89 -9.76
CA SER A 158 4.76 -2.74 -10.79
C SER A 158 4.36 -2.02 -12.09
N LYS A 159 5.04 -0.92 -12.41
CA LYS A 159 4.73 -0.13 -13.60
C LYS A 159 5.24 -0.80 -14.88
N PRO A 160 4.42 -0.81 -15.96
CA PRO A 160 4.86 -1.28 -17.26
C PRO A 160 6.06 -0.48 -17.78
N GLY A 161 7.05 -1.17 -18.35
CA GLY A 161 8.21 -0.55 -19.01
C GLY A 161 9.31 0.02 -18.09
N ALA A 162 9.08 0.10 -16.78
CA ALA A 162 10.05 0.63 -15.81
C ALA A 162 10.19 -0.23 -14.55
N GLY A 163 9.84 -1.50 -14.64
CA GLY A 163 9.94 -2.47 -13.57
C GLY A 163 9.48 -3.84 -14.04
N ILE A 164 9.58 -4.84 -13.18
CA ILE A 164 9.10 -6.19 -13.47
C ILE A 164 7.62 -6.26 -13.12
N ASN A 165 6.77 -6.62 -14.10
CA ASN A 165 5.38 -6.95 -13.84
C ASN A 165 5.33 -8.35 -13.21
N HIS A 166 5.48 -8.43 -11.89
CA HIS A 166 5.52 -9.68 -11.16
C HIS A 166 4.25 -10.54 -11.30
N LYS A 167 3.10 -9.93 -11.61
CA LYS A 167 1.86 -10.67 -11.87
C LYS A 167 1.90 -11.43 -13.20
N VAL A 168 2.43 -10.79 -14.25
CA VAL A 168 2.58 -11.44 -15.57
C VAL A 168 3.55 -12.61 -15.52
N TYR A 169 4.63 -12.46 -14.79
CA TYR A 169 5.64 -13.52 -14.64
C TYR A 169 5.31 -14.53 -13.52
N GLY A 170 4.22 -14.34 -12.79
CA GLY A 170 3.83 -15.23 -11.69
C GLY A 170 4.89 -15.35 -10.59
N VAL A 171 5.69 -14.31 -10.36
CA VAL A 171 6.88 -14.36 -9.49
C VAL A 171 6.59 -14.95 -8.11
N THR A 172 5.49 -14.53 -7.48
CA THR A 172 5.08 -15.05 -6.17
C THR A 172 4.69 -16.52 -6.25
N SER A 173 3.90 -16.91 -7.26
CA SER A 173 3.43 -18.29 -7.45
C SER A 173 4.57 -19.23 -7.77
N GLU A 174 5.48 -18.83 -8.63
CA GLU A 174 6.69 -19.61 -8.94
C GLU A 174 7.60 -19.77 -7.71
N GLY A 175 7.76 -18.70 -6.93
CA GLY A 175 8.50 -18.78 -5.66
C GLY A 175 7.87 -19.77 -4.69
N VAL A 176 6.55 -19.79 -4.55
CA VAL A 176 5.82 -20.75 -3.72
C VAL A 176 6.01 -22.17 -4.25
N ASN A 177 5.96 -22.39 -5.57
CA ASN A 177 6.20 -23.70 -6.18
C ASN A 177 7.60 -24.23 -5.86
N VAL A 178 8.63 -23.39 -5.95
CA VAL A 178 10.01 -23.80 -5.61
C VAL A 178 10.10 -24.23 -4.14
N PHE A 179 9.50 -23.47 -3.21
CA PHE A 179 9.48 -23.86 -1.79
C PHE A 179 8.67 -25.14 -1.55
N LEU A 180 7.57 -25.33 -2.26
CA LEU A 180 6.78 -26.54 -2.19
C LEU A 180 7.59 -27.76 -2.65
N ASP A 181 8.29 -27.68 -3.77
CA ASP A 181 9.15 -28.74 -4.27
C ASP A 181 10.25 -29.11 -3.27
N VAL A 182 10.90 -28.12 -2.67
CA VAL A 182 11.92 -28.35 -1.62
C VAL A 182 11.31 -29.05 -0.42
N ALA A 183 10.13 -28.62 0.04
CA ALA A 183 9.45 -29.22 1.18
C ALA A 183 9.01 -30.65 0.90
N LEU A 184 8.43 -30.94 -0.27
CA LEU A 184 8.03 -32.29 -0.68
C LEU A 184 9.24 -33.23 -0.75
N ASN A 185 10.33 -32.80 -1.33
CA ASN A 185 11.57 -33.57 -1.39
C ASN A 185 12.12 -33.87 0.00
N ALA A 186 12.07 -32.90 0.92
CA ALA A 186 12.56 -33.09 2.30
C ALA A 186 11.76 -34.14 3.08
N VAL A 187 10.47 -34.34 2.75
CA VAL A 187 9.62 -35.38 3.37
C VAL A 187 9.50 -36.64 2.50
N GLY A 188 10.28 -36.76 1.43
CA GLY A 188 10.34 -37.95 0.56
C GLY A 188 9.13 -38.09 -0.36
N ILE A 189 8.41 -37.03 -0.66
CA ILE A 189 7.27 -37.00 -1.58
C ILE A 189 7.73 -36.55 -2.97
N ASP A 190 7.61 -37.42 -3.97
CA ASP A 190 7.77 -37.06 -5.38
C ASP A 190 6.38 -36.78 -5.97
N PRO A 191 6.05 -35.51 -6.26
CA PRO A 191 4.73 -35.12 -6.75
C PRO A 191 4.38 -35.71 -8.12
N ARG A 192 5.39 -36.24 -8.85
CA ARG A 192 5.19 -36.88 -10.15
C ARG A 192 4.85 -38.38 -10.02
N LYS A 193 5.09 -38.97 -8.85
CA LYS A 193 4.93 -40.41 -8.63
C LYS A 193 3.86 -40.79 -7.62
N GLN A 194 3.48 -39.85 -6.76
CA GLN A 194 2.50 -40.12 -5.70
C GLN A 194 1.58 -38.92 -5.45
N PRO A 195 0.30 -39.17 -5.12
CA PRO A 195 -0.62 -38.10 -4.81
C PRO A 195 -0.26 -37.41 -3.47
N PHE A 196 -0.51 -36.14 -3.40
CA PHE A 196 -0.41 -35.33 -2.18
C PHE A 196 -1.51 -34.29 -2.16
N THR A 197 -1.76 -33.67 -1.01
CA THR A 197 -2.73 -32.59 -0.85
C THR A 197 -2.04 -31.33 -0.36
N VAL A 198 -2.47 -30.19 -0.89
CA VAL A 198 -2.01 -28.87 -0.47
C VAL A 198 -3.20 -28.06 0.00
N LYS A 199 -3.07 -27.41 1.16
CA LYS A 199 -4.02 -26.40 1.61
C LYS A 199 -3.44 -25.02 1.34
N ILE A 200 -4.13 -24.22 0.53
CA ILE A 200 -3.76 -22.84 0.22
C ILE A 200 -4.74 -21.92 0.92
N THR A 201 -4.21 -20.91 1.63
CA THR A 201 -4.99 -19.87 2.29
C THR A 201 -4.44 -18.52 1.84
N GLY A 202 -5.31 -17.62 1.38
CA GLY A 202 -4.96 -16.28 0.93
C GLY A 202 -6.09 -15.63 0.13
#